data_d8f5911a8c30cd21e7aa00a29c0b7f84
#
_entry.id   d8f5911a8c30cd21e7aa00a29c0b7f84
#
_cell.length_a   1.000
_cell.length_b   1.000
_cell.length_c   1.000
_cell.angle_alpha   90.00
_cell.angle_beta   90.00
_cell.angle_gamma   90.00
#
_symmetry.space_group_name_H-M   'P 1'
#
loop_
_entity.id
_entity.type
_entity.pdbx_description
1 polymer ?
#
loop_
_entity_poly.entity_id
_entity_poly.type
_entity_poly.pdbx_seq_one_letter_code
_entity_poly.pdbx_strand_id
1 'polypeptide(L)'
;MKTIRIGIYGLWRGASFLGPLGDMEGVRVAALCEKDEGRLKYALERAPGAKTCKDYDELLESGVDAVLLCNYFPEHAKCAIRAMERGIAVFSECTSAPTLAECVALVETAERTGAKYMIAENYPFSAAMLEMKRLVDGGSLGRILYAEGEYNHTAPRDELAALTPGRYHWRAWLPRTYYVTHTLGPLMHVTGQTPVKVSAFAVHSEVLEQYEFRHNCDAFAMMNCITDGGALFRFTGCAAMGSRSGYRFVGENGSCETGRTLGSQVNLSYHPWLVPEGGHVSSTYTPSWPAQAKLAERAGHGGGDFWTVYNFVEYLRGGPTPFFDVYRGALMSAVGILAWRSCLGNGKTIALPDFHRKEDRDAIRDDALTPFPDENGHATLPCAAGKAVNGR
;
A
#
# COMPACT_ATOMS: atom_id res chain seq x y z
N MET A 1 22.60 -4.67 21.77
CA MET A 1 21.13 -4.59 21.58
C MET A 1 20.55 -6.01 21.56
N LYS A 2 19.31 -6.23 22.04
CA LYS A 2 18.64 -7.53 21.88
C LYS A 2 18.37 -7.77 20.39
N THR A 3 18.65 -8.97 19.91
CA THR A 3 18.35 -9.34 18.52
C THR A 3 16.84 -9.37 18.30
N ILE A 4 16.36 -8.69 17.27
CA ILE A 4 14.96 -8.71 16.83
C ILE A 4 14.78 -9.91 15.91
N ARG A 5 13.84 -10.81 16.26
CA ARG A 5 13.53 -12.04 15.52
C ARG A 5 12.27 -11.83 14.69
N ILE A 6 12.38 -11.93 13.39
CA ILE A 6 11.27 -11.73 12.46
C ILE A 6 10.83 -13.05 11.83
N GLY A 7 9.53 -13.31 11.86
CA GLY A 7 8.89 -14.38 11.10
C GLY A 7 8.31 -13.83 9.79
N ILE A 8 8.39 -14.61 8.71
CA ILE A 8 7.79 -14.21 7.42
C ILE A 8 6.72 -15.23 7.03
N TYR A 9 5.51 -14.75 6.78
CA TYR A 9 4.37 -15.54 6.31
C TYR A 9 4.05 -15.19 4.84
N GLY A 10 4.30 -16.14 3.93
CA GLY A 10 4.22 -15.97 2.48
C GLY A 10 5.52 -15.46 1.86
N LEU A 11 6.15 -16.25 1.02
CA LEU A 11 7.48 -15.97 0.47
C LEU A 11 7.47 -15.51 -1.00
N TRP A 12 6.31 -15.42 -1.67
CA TRP A 12 6.28 -14.79 -2.99
C TRP A 12 6.79 -13.36 -2.91
N ARG A 13 6.12 -12.50 -2.15
CA ARG A 13 6.54 -11.13 -1.89
C ARG A 13 7.54 -11.04 -0.74
N GLY A 14 7.39 -11.89 0.28
CA GLY A 14 8.24 -11.89 1.47
C GLY A 14 9.73 -12.08 1.18
N ALA A 15 10.07 -12.79 0.10
CA ALA A 15 11.45 -12.98 -0.32
C ALA A 15 12.17 -11.65 -0.69
N SER A 16 11.43 -10.63 -1.14
CA SER A 16 12.01 -9.32 -1.47
C SER A 16 12.54 -8.57 -0.23
N PHE A 17 12.05 -8.93 0.95
CA PHE A 17 12.47 -8.31 2.22
C PHE A 17 13.66 -9.01 2.90
N LEU A 18 14.08 -10.20 2.40
CA LEU A 18 15.20 -10.94 2.99
C LEU A 18 16.51 -10.13 2.94
N GLY A 19 16.80 -9.47 1.83
CA GLY A 19 17.95 -8.60 1.68
C GLY A 19 17.89 -7.41 2.64
N PRO A 20 16.87 -6.54 2.55
CA PRO A 20 16.70 -5.42 3.46
C PRO A 20 16.73 -5.79 4.95
N LEU A 21 16.11 -6.90 5.35
CA LEU A 21 16.16 -7.38 6.74
C LEU A 21 17.56 -7.85 7.15
N GLY A 22 18.29 -8.51 6.24
CA GLY A 22 19.67 -8.93 6.45
C GLY A 22 20.66 -7.78 6.56
N ASP A 23 20.33 -6.62 5.98
CA ASP A 23 21.14 -5.39 6.09
C ASP A 23 20.94 -4.65 7.42
N MET A 24 19.94 -5.02 8.23
CA MET A 24 19.66 -4.39 9.52
C MET A 24 20.49 -5.03 10.65
N GLU A 25 21.37 -4.27 11.27
CA GLU A 25 22.14 -4.75 12.42
C GLU A 25 21.23 -5.24 13.55
N GLY A 26 21.50 -6.38 14.13
CA GLY A 26 20.73 -6.94 15.25
C GLY A 26 19.32 -7.42 14.87
N VAL A 27 19.04 -7.60 13.58
CA VAL A 27 17.81 -8.21 13.04
C VAL A 27 18.14 -9.56 12.42
N ARG A 28 17.28 -10.55 12.61
CA ARG A 28 17.38 -11.80 11.88
C ARG A 28 16.01 -12.33 11.49
N VAL A 29 15.91 -12.94 10.34
CA VAL A 29 14.77 -13.79 9.96
C VAL A 29 14.90 -15.09 10.75
N ALA A 30 13.95 -15.33 11.66
CA ALA A 30 14.00 -16.44 12.62
C ALA A 30 13.07 -17.59 12.24
N ALA A 31 11.99 -17.30 11.49
CA ALA A 31 11.01 -18.29 11.06
C ALA A 31 10.43 -17.95 9.68
N LEU A 32 10.12 -18.97 8.90
CA LEU A 32 9.56 -18.88 7.57
C LEU A 32 8.36 -19.82 7.44
N CYS A 33 7.24 -19.32 6.92
CA CYS A 33 6.06 -20.11 6.62
C CYS A 33 5.66 -19.90 5.16
N GLU A 34 5.73 -20.92 4.34
CA GLU A 34 5.41 -20.95 2.91
C GLU A 34 4.99 -22.35 2.50
N LYS A 35 4.02 -22.45 1.59
CA LYS A 35 3.52 -23.72 1.05
C LYS A 35 4.33 -24.23 -0.14
N ASP A 36 4.95 -23.33 -0.89
CA ASP A 36 5.77 -23.64 -2.06
C ASP A 36 7.19 -24.03 -1.61
N GLU A 37 7.57 -25.28 -1.84
CA GLU A 37 8.88 -25.81 -1.43
C GLU A 37 10.06 -25.11 -2.11
N GLY A 38 9.89 -24.69 -3.37
CA GLY A 38 10.93 -23.99 -4.13
C GLY A 38 11.21 -22.61 -3.54
N ARG A 39 10.16 -21.86 -3.20
CA ARG A 39 10.28 -20.56 -2.54
C ARG A 39 10.85 -20.69 -1.14
N LEU A 40 10.44 -21.71 -0.40
CA LEU A 40 10.95 -21.98 0.92
C LEU A 40 12.46 -22.28 0.86
N LYS A 41 12.89 -23.13 -0.05
CA LYS A 41 14.32 -23.42 -0.26
C LYS A 41 15.12 -22.16 -0.61
N TYR A 42 14.63 -21.35 -1.55
CA TYR A 42 15.26 -20.08 -1.93
C TYR A 42 15.42 -19.12 -0.74
N ALA A 43 14.41 -19.06 0.13
CA ALA A 43 14.46 -18.20 1.32
C ALA A 43 15.42 -18.73 2.39
N LEU A 44 15.47 -20.05 2.59
CA LEU A 44 16.41 -20.69 3.56
C LEU A 44 17.88 -20.46 3.17
N GLU A 45 18.20 -20.45 1.88
CA GLU A 45 19.55 -20.10 1.41
C GLU A 45 19.97 -18.66 1.79
N ARG A 46 19.01 -17.75 1.98
CA ARG A 46 19.23 -16.32 2.31
C ARG A 46 18.98 -15.98 3.77
N ALA A 47 18.30 -16.86 4.48
CA ALA A 47 18.08 -16.77 5.92
C ALA A 47 18.51 -18.10 6.60
N PRO A 48 19.83 -18.43 6.59
CA PRO A 48 20.31 -19.67 7.15
C PRO A 48 20.00 -19.75 8.65
N GLY A 49 19.44 -20.89 9.07
CA GLY A 49 19.04 -21.09 10.46
C GLY A 49 17.65 -20.58 10.83
N ALA A 50 16.87 -20.07 9.86
CA ALA A 50 15.44 -19.81 10.07
C ALA A 50 14.67 -21.13 10.26
N LYS A 51 13.76 -21.17 11.23
CA LYS A 51 12.87 -22.32 11.44
C LYS A 51 11.83 -22.35 10.32
N THR A 52 11.62 -23.50 9.72
CA THR A 52 10.48 -23.74 8.82
C THR A 52 9.23 -24.03 9.64
N CYS A 53 8.14 -23.33 9.39
CA CYS A 53 6.85 -23.52 10.01
C CYS A 53 5.83 -24.01 8.98
N LYS A 54 5.03 -25.02 9.34
CA LYS A 54 4.03 -25.63 8.45
C LYS A 54 2.81 -24.74 8.23
N ASP A 55 2.48 -23.92 9.22
CA ASP A 55 1.34 -23.02 9.22
C ASP A 55 1.61 -21.75 10.03
N TYR A 56 0.65 -20.84 10.03
CA TYR A 56 0.78 -19.56 10.71
C TYR A 56 0.79 -19.69 12.24
N ASP A 57 0.13 -20.67 12.81
CA ASP A 57 0.14 -20.91 14.26
C ASP A 57 1.52 -21.32 14.74
N GLU A 58 2.15 -22.25 14.05
CA GLU A 58 3.52 -22.65 14.36
C GLU A 58 4.52 -21.49 14.21
N LEU A 59 4.29 -20.58 13.24
CA LEU A 59 5.10 -19.38 13.10
C LEU A 59 4.93 -18.44 14.29
N LEU A 60 3.72 -18.20 14.76
CA LEU A 60 3.46 -17.37 15.94
C LEU A 60 4.05 -17.98 17.23
N GLU A 61 4.10 -19.31 17.32
CA GLU A 61 4.69 -20.05 18.46
C GLU A 61 6.21 -20.17 18.39
N SER A 62 6.83 -19.77 17.26
CA SER A 62 8.30 -19.91 17.07
C SER A 62 9.15 -18.93 17.86
N GLY A 63 8.52 -18.07 18.65
CA GLY A 63 9.19 -17.10 19.52
C GLY A 63 9.73 -15.88 18.75
N VAL A 64 9.07 -15.46 17.68
CA VAL A 64 9.37 -14.23 16.94
C VAL A 64 8.93 -12.99 17.72
N ASP A 65 9.63 -11.88 17.52
CA ASP A 65 9.28 -10.58 18.12
C ASP A 65 8.34 -9.78 17.18
N ALA A 66 8.40 -10.08 15.87
CA ALA A 66 7.54 -9.48 14.85
C ALA A 66 7.26 -10.47 13.71
N VAL A 67 6.13 -10.27 13.02
CA VAL A 67 5.78 -11.01 11.80
C VAL A 67 5.65 -10.07 10.62
N LEU A 68 6.16 -10.50 9.47
CA LEU A 68 5.92 -9.90 8.16
C LEU A 68 4.84 -10.71 7.45
N LEU A 69 3.70 -10.08 7.17
CA LEU A 69 2.57 -10.68 6.50
C LEU A 69 2.64 -10.40 5.00
N CYS A 70 2.95 -11.42 4.21
CA CYS A 70 3.00 -11.39 2.75
C CYS A 70 2.11 -12.50 2.14
N ASN A 71 1.18 -13.00 2.93
CA ASN A 71 0.17 -13.98 2.53
C ASN A 71 -0.91 -13.32 1.65
N TYR A 72 -2.01 -14.00 1.43
CA TYR A 72 -3.11 -13.45 0.64
C TYR A 72 -3.81 -12.30 1.35
N PHE A 73 -3.98 -11.19 0.63
CA PHE A 73 -4.54 -9.94 1.13
C PHE A 73 -5.84 -10.10 1.96
N PRO A 74 -6.84 -10.92 1.57
CA PRO A 74 -8.06 -11.04 2.37
C PRO A 74 -7.85 -11.59 3.79
N GLU A 75 -6.67 -12.16 4.08
CA GLU A 75 -6.32 -12.72 5.37
C GLU A 75 -5.43 -11.79 6.22
N HIS A 76 -4.96 -10.66 5.67
CA HIS A 76 -4.00 -9.79 6.37
C HIS A 76 -4.53 -9.34 7.73
N ALA A 77 -5.74 -8.77 7.80
CA ALA A 77 -6.31 -8.29 9.06
C ALA A 77 -6.45 -9.39 10.11
N LYS A 78 -6.97 -10.55 9.71
CA LYS A 78 -7.13 -11.71 10.61
C LYS A 78 -5.79 -12.20 11.15
N CYS A 79 -4.78 -12.31 10.30
CA CYS A 79 -3.43 -12.70 10.70
C CYS A 79 -2.80 -11.65 11.62
N ALA A 80 -2.94 -10.37 11.28
CA ALA A 80 -2.40 -9.27 12.08
C ALA A 80 -3.01 -9.24 13.50
N ILE A 81 -4.33 -9.36 13.61
CA ILE A 81 -5.06 -9.42 14.89
C ILE A 81 -4.53 -10.57 15.75
N ARG A 82 -4.41 -11.77 15.19
CA ARG A 82 -3.89 -12.95 15.90
C ARG A 82 -2.45 -12.78 16.40
N ALA A 83 -1.61 -12.09 15.65
CA ALA A 83 -0.24 -11.77 16.07
C ALA A 83 -0.24 -10.73 17.19
N MET A 84 -0.98 -9.63 17.03
CA MET A 84 -1.05 -8.56 18.02
C MET A 84 -1.64 -9.03 19.35
N GLU A 85 -2.62 -9.95 19.37
CA GLU A 85 -3.15 -10.58 20.57
C GLU A 85 -2.13 -11.40 21.35
N ARG A 86 -1.04 -11.82 20.69
CA ARG A 86 0.12 -12.49 21.31
C ARG A 86 1.26 -11.53 21.65
N GLY A 87 1.04 -10.21 21.51
CA GLY A 87 2.07 -9.18 21.72
C GLY A 87 3.17 -9.18 20.65
N ILE A 88 2.92 -9.83 19.50
CA ILE A 88 3.86 -9.87 18.37
C ILE A 88 3.58 -8.66 17.48
N ALA A 89 4.63 -7.89 17.16
CA ALA A 89 4.52 -6.75 16.26
C ALA A 89 4.23 -7.20 14.81
N VAL A 90 3.55 -6.36 14.05
CA VAL A 90 3.12 -6.70 12.68
C VAL A 90 3.65 -5.71 11.66
N PHE A 91 4.26 -6.24 10.61
CA PHE A 91 4.59 -5.56 9.37
C PHE A 91 3.77 -6.20 8.25
N SER A 92 2.68 -5.55 7.82
CA SER A 92 1.73 -6.13 6.88
C SER A 92 1.90 -5.59 5.47
N GLU A 93 1.99 -6.45 4.48
CA GLU A 93 1.87 -6.04 3.07
C GLU A 93 0.51 -5.40 2.78
N CYS A 94 0.45 -4.70 1.67
CA CYS A 94 -0.72 -3.98 1.17
C CYS A 94 -1.80 -4.95 0.64
N THR A 95 -3.09 -4.74 0.97
CA THR A 95 -3.67 -3.71 1.82
C THR A 95 -4.02 -4.29 3.19
N SER A 96 -4.37 -3.43 4.19
CA SER A 96 -4.53 -3.90 5.57
C SER A 96 -5.75 -4.81 5.79
N ALA A 97 -6.89 -4.53 5.14
CA ALA A 97 -8.15 -5.26 5.38
C ALA A 97 -9.10 -5.24 4.17
N PRO A 98 -9.89 -6.30 3.92
CA PRO A 98 -10.87 -6.39 2.84
C PRO A 98 -12.25 -5.81 3.19
N THR A 99 -12.56 -5.53 4.47
CA THR A 99 -13.85 -5.02 4.94
C THR A 99 -13.67 -3.88 5.94
N LEU A 100 -14.71 -3.04 6.09
CA LEU A 100 -14.67 -1.97 7.11
C LEU A 100 -14.70 -2.54 8.54
N ALA A 101 -15.45 -3.63 8.77
CA ALA A 101 -15.45 -4.33 10.04
C ALA A 101 -14.05 -4.79 10.46
N GLU A 102 -13.28 -5.35 9.52
CA GLU A 102 -11.89 -5.78 9.78
C GLU A 102 -10.95 -4.59 9.98
N CYS A 103 -11.18 -3.44 9.31
CA CYS A 103 -10.44 -2.20 9.60
C CYS A 103 -10.63 -1.76 11.05
N VAL A 104 -11.88 -1.79 11.55
CA VAL A 104 -12.21 -1.45 12.96
C VAL A 104 -11.53 -2.44 13.91
N ALA A 105 -11.70 -3.75 13.68
CA ALA A 105 -11.12 -4.79 14.52
C ALA A 105 -9.58 -4.69 14.59
N LEU A 106 -8.92 -4.37 13.48
CA LEU A 106 -7.48 -4.18 13.40
C LEU A 106 -7.01 -3.02 14.30
N VAL A 107 -7.66 -1.86 14.17
CA VAL A 107 -7.33 -0.66 14.97
C VAL A 107 -7.58 -0.92 16.46
N GLU A 108 -8.73 -1.45 16.83
CA GLU A 108 -9.08 -1.70 18.23
C GLU A 108 -8.18 -2.78 18.88
N THR A 109 -7.73 -3.74 18.07
CA THR A 109 -6.76 -4.73 18.58
C THR A 109 -5.40 -4.08 18.84
N ALA A 110 -4.93 -3.21 17.96
CA ALA A 110 -3.68 -2.48 18.17
C ALA A 110 -3.76 -1.57 19.42
N GLU A 111 -4.88 -0.84 19.59
CA GLU A 111 -5.12 -0.01 20.77
C GLU A 111 -5.16 -0.84 22.08
N ARG A 112 -5.90 -1.93 22.08
CA ARG A 112 -6.08 -2.79 23.25
C ARG A 112 -4.83 -3.52 23.69
N THR A 113 -4.03 -3.98 22.73
CA THR A 113 -2.82 -4.77 23.01
C THR A 113 -1.56 -3.91 23.16
N GLY A 114 -1.56 -2.70 22.61
CA GLY A 114 -0.37 -1.87 22.48
C GLY A 114 0.67 -2.45 21.50
N ALA A 115 0.32 -3.49 20.74
CA ALA A 115 1.21 -4.11 19.77
C ALA A 115 1.49 -3.16 18.59
N LYS A 116 2.73 -3.16 18.13
CA LYS A 116 3.17 -2.30 17.03
C LYS A 116 2.67 -2.85 15.70
N TYR A 117 2.06 -1.99 14.88
CA TYR A 117 1.63 -2.31 13.53
C TYR A 117 2.13 -1.26 12.55
N MET A 118 2.58 -1.71 11.39
CA MET A 118 2.92 -0.87 10.25
C MET A 118 2.49 -1.56 8.96
N ILE A 119 1.90 -0.80 8.02
CA ILE A 119 1.67 -1.28 6.65
C ILE A 119 2.92 -1.05 5.79
N ALA A 120 3.30 -2.04 4.99
CA ALA A 120 4.51 -2.07 4.18
C ALA A 120 4.37 -1.29 2.86
N GLU A 121 3.81 -0.08 2.91
CA GLU A 121 3.71 0.78 1.73
C GLU A 121 5.08 1.36 1.38
N ASN A 122 5.61 1.01 0.21
CA ASN A 122 7.00 1.26 -0.19
C ASN A 122 7.17 2.40 -1.21
N TYR A 123 6.16 2.72 -2.00
CA TYR A 123 6.23 3.74 -3.06
C TYR A 123 6.56 5.15 -2.56
N PRO A 124 6.15 5.57 -1.34
CA PRO A 124 6.52 6.88 -0.78
C PRO A 124 8.01 7.10 -0.55
N PHE A 125 8.82 6.03 -0.60
CA PHE A 125 10.23 6.06 -0.17
C PHE A 125 11.24 5.96 -1.32
N SER A 126 10.84 6.16 -2.58
CA SER A 126 11.81 6.34 -3.66
C SER A 126 12.55 7.69 -3.53
N ALA A 127 13.74 7.81 -4.11
CA ALA A 127 14.52 9.05 -4.03
C ALA A 127 13.72 10.27 -4.52
N ALA A 128 12.96 10.11 -5.61
CA ALA A 128 12.11 11.19 -6.15
C ALA A 128 11.00 11.57 -5.17
N MET A 129 10.35 10.60 -4.51
CA MET A 129 9.29 10.87 -3.54
C MET A 129 9.80 11.53 -2.26
N LEU A 130 10.96 11.10 -1.77
CA LEU A 130 11.62 11.72 -0.61
C LEU A 130 12.01 13.17 -0.93
N GLU A 131 12.49 13.44 -2.14
CA GLU A 131 12.78 14.80 -2.57
C GLU A 131 11.52 15.66 -2.69
N MET A 132 10.44 15.15 -3.30
CA MET A 132 9.19 15.89 -3.38
C MET A 132 8.61 16.19 -1.99
N LYS A 133 8.73 15.24 -1.06
CA LYS A 133 8.39 15.50 0.35
C LYS A 133 9.24 16.62 0.96
N ARG A 134 10.55 16.59 0.74
CA ARG A 134 11.46 17.67 1.21
C ARG A 134 11.06 19.04 0.66
N LEU A 135 10.65 19.12 -0.61
CA LEU A 135 10.20 20.37 -1.23
C LEU A 135 8.89 20.86 -0.61
N VAL A 136 7.95 19.96 -0.34
CA VAL A 136 6.67 20.30 0.31
C VAL A 136 6.89 20.70 1.77
N ASP A 137 7.61 19.91 2.56
CA ASP A 137 7.92 20.19 3.95
C ASP A 137 8.71 21.51 4.12
N GLY A 138 9.59 21.82 3.17
CA GLY A 138 10.36 23.06 3.11
C GLY A 138 9.55 24.28 2.65
N GLY A 139 8.24 24.12 2.36
CA GLY A 139 7.37 25.20 1.93
C GLY A 139 7.59 25.72 0.51
N SER A 140 8.45 25.06 -0.30
CA SER A 140 8.77 25.50 -1.65
C SER A 140 7.54 25.66 -2.55
N LEU A 141 6.53 24.80 -2.38
CA LEU A 141 5.31 24.83 -3.17
C LEU A 141 4.16 25.62 -2.54
N GLY A 142 4.33 26.13 -1.29
CA GLY A 142 3.24 26.70 -0.51
C GLY A 142 2.22 25.63 -0.08
N ARG A 143 0.99 26.04 0.25
CA ARG A 143 -0.09 25.11 0.59
C ARG A 143 -0.44 24.24 -0.61
N ILE A 144 -0.49 22.92 -0.43
CA ILE A 144 -0.88 22.00 -1.49
C ILE A 144 -2.38 22.07 -1.74
N LEU A 145 -2.76 22.27 -3.01
CA LEU A 145 -4.13 22.40 -3.48
C LEU A 145 -4.60 21.14 -4.19
N TYR A 146 -3.66 20.47 -4.87
CA TYR A 146 -3.96 19.30 -5.70
C TYR A 146 -2.80 18.33 -5.69
N ALA A 147 -3.12 17.03 -5.65
CA ALA A 147 -2.13 15.98 -5.88
C ALA A 147 -2.73 14.86 -6.74
N GLU A 148 -1.89 14.26 -7.58
CA GLU A 148 -2.29 13.10 -8.37
C GLU A 148 -1.29 11.96 -8.28
N GLY A 149 -1.81 10.73 -8.33
CA GLY A 149 -1.04 9.50 -8.33
C GLY A 149 -1.57 8.51 -9.37
N GLU A 150 -0.66 7.88 -10.08
CA GLU A 150 -0.97 6.85 -11.05
C GLU A 150 -0.07 5.64 -10.83
N TYR A 151 -0.68 4.45 -10.73
CA TYR A 151 0.01 3.18 -10.64
C TYR A 151 -0.69 2.16 -11.54
N ASN A 152 -0.16 2.00 -12.75
CA ASN A 152 -0.65 1.04 -13.73
C ASN A 152 0.41 -0.05 -13.89
N HIS A 153 0.12 -1.22 -13.35
CA HIS A 153 1.02 -2.36 -13.31
C HIS A 153 0.69 -3.33 -14.44
N THR A 154 1.20 -3.03 -15.63
CA THR A 154 1.22 -4.02 -16.72
C THR A 154 2.37 -4.98 -16.51
N ALA A 155 2.13 -6.26 -16.79
CA ALA A 155 3.13 -7.30 -16.72
C ALA A 155 2.98 -8.25 -17.91
N PRO A 156 4.03 -9.01 -18.29
CA PRO A 156 3.91 -10.09 -19.26
C PRO A 156 2.81 -11.09 -18.87
N ARG A 157 2.27 -11.78 -19.88
CA ARG A 157 1.13 -12.69 -19.70
C ARG A 157 1.40 -13.79 -18.68
N ASP A 158 2.57 -14.38 -18.73
CA ASP A 158 3.02 -15.43 -17.82
C ASP A 158 3.17 -14.93 -16.37
N GLU A 159 3.66 -13.72 -16.18
CA GLU A 159 3.74 -13.07 -14.86
C GLU A 159 2.33 -12.80 -14.30
N LEU A 160 1.42 -12.25 -15.11
CA LEU A 160 0.03 -12.01 -14.69
C LEU A 160 -0.68 -13.34 -14.34
N ALA A 161 -0.45 -14.40 -15.12
CA ALA A 161 -0.98 -15.72 -14.82
C ALA A 161 -0.43 -16.30 -13.51
N ALA A 162 0.87 -16.09 -13.24
CA ALA A 162 1.49 -16.49 -11.99
C ALA A 162 0.97 -15.70 -10.78
N LEU A 163 0.70 -14.39 -10.96
CA LEU A 163 0.11 -13.53 -9.93
C LEU A 163 -1.35 -13.90 -9.61
N THR A 164 -2.06 -14.55 -10.54
CA THR A 164 -3.47 -14.94 -10.38
C THR A 164 -3.65 -16.42 -10.76
N PRO A 165 -3.12 -17.36 -9.94
CA PRO A 165 -3.12 -18.78 -10.25
C PRO A 165 -4.52 -19.40 -10.13
N GLY A 166 -5.38 -19.11 -11.10
CA GLY A 166 -6.72 -19.67 -11.21
C GLY A 166 -7.86 -18.73 -10.83
N ARG A 167 -9.06 -19.15 -11.26
CA ARG A 167 -10.29 -18.32 -11.19
C ARG A 167 -10.78 -18.01 -9.78
N TYR A 168 -10.35 -18.78 -8.80
CA TYR A 168 -10.75 -18.60 -7.39
C TYR A 168 -9.72 -17.83 -6.59
N HIS A 169 -8.58 -17.46 -7.21
CA HIS A 169 -7.60 -16.62 -6.53
C HIS A 169 -8.18 -15.22 -6.29
N TRP A 170 -7.93 -14.65 -5.13
CA TRP A 170 -8.51 -13.37 -4.72
C TRP A 170 -8.24 -12.21 -5.71
N ARG A 171 -7.10 -12.21 -6.41
CA ARG A 171 -6.79 -11.19 -7.43
C ARG A 171 -7.76 -11.21 -8.62
N ALA A 172 -8.39 -12.35 -8.92
CA ALA A 172 -9.42 -12.43 -9.95
C ALA A 172 -10.70 -11.66 -9.59
N TRP A 173 -10.90 -11.35 -8.32
CA TRP A 173 -12.07 -10.68 -7.76
C TRP A 173 -11.76 -9.30 -7.18
N LEU A 174 -10.54 -8.80 -7.35
CA LEU A 174 -10.05 -7.55 -6.77
C LEU A 174 -10.53 -6.33 -7.58
N PRO A 175 -11.53 -5.55 -7.13
CA PRO A 175 -11.85 -4.28 -7.75
C PRO A 175 -10.65 -3.34 -7.74
N ARG A 176 -10.46 -2.55 -8.80
CA ARG A 176 -9.27 -1.70 -8.94
C ARG A 176 -9.10 -0.70 -7.82
N THR A 177 -10.21 -0.27 -7.19
CA THR A 177 -10.18 0.64 -6.06
C THR A 177 -9.58 0.03 -4.78
N TYR A 178 -9.59 -1.30 -4.61
CA TYR A 178 -9.06 -1.93 -3.39
C TYR A 178 -7.53 -1.84 -3.29
N TYR A 179 -6.82 -1.78 -4.42
CA TYR A 179 -5.37 -1.68 -4.41
C TYR A 179 -4.92 -0.25 -4.74
N VAL A 180 -5.16 0.66 -3.79
CA VAL A 180 -4.88 2.10 -3.90
C VAL A 180 -3.61 2.55 -3.17
N THR A 181 -3.01 1.68 -2.37
CA THR A 181 -1.91 2.07 -1.47
C THR A 181 -0.75 2.70 -2.21
N HIS A 182 -0.34 2.15 -3.34
CA HIS A 182 0.78 2.66 -4.15
C HIS A 182 0.50 4.00 -4.85
N THR A 183 -0.77 4.42 -4.93
CA THR A 183 -1.12 5.75 -5.43
C THR A 183 -1.42 6.72 -4.29
N LEU A 184 -2.25 6.30 -3.34
CA LEU A 184 -2.70 7.13 -2.22
C LEU A 184 -1.60 7.34 -1.16
N GLY A 185 -0.83 6.29 -0.85
CA GLY A 185 0.24 6.35 0.17
C GLY A 185 1.25 7.46 -0.10
N PRO A 186 1.83 7.56 -1.32
CA PRO A 186 2.67 8.67 -1.70
C PRO A 186 2.02 10.05 -1.54
N LEU A 187 0.74 10.20 -1.94
CA LEU A 187 0.03 11.48 -1.82
C LEU A 187 -0.12 11.89 -0.36
N MET A 188 -0.54 10.96 0.49
CA MET A 188 -0.67 11.19 1.93
C MET A 188 0.69 11.51 2.58
N HIS A 189 1.72 10.73 2.25
CA HIS A 189 3.04 10.89 2.85
C HIS A 189 3.71 12.22 2.50
N VAL A 190 3.65 12.63 1.24
CA VAL A 190 4.27 13.87 0.77
C VAL A 190 3.53 15.10 1.31
N THR A 191 2.21 15.07 1.32
CA THR A 191 1.40 16.23 1.73
C THR A 191 1.13 16.29 3.24
N GLY A 192 1.26 15.17 3.95
CA GLY A 192 0.83 15.04 5.34
C GLY A 192 -0.69 15.02 5.52
N GLN A 193 -1.48 15.10 4.43
CA GLN A 193 -2.93 15.18 4.46
C GLN A 193 -3.59 13.82 4.30
N THR A 194 -4.79 13.66 4.84
CA THR A 194 -5.59 12.44 4.76
C THR A 194 -6.95 12.66 4.10
N PRO A 195 -7.43 11.70 3.27
CA PRO A 195 -8.76 11.78 2.68
C PRO A 195 -9.87 11.78 3.72
N VAL A 196 -10.90 12.64 3.51
CA VAL A 196 -12.12 12.69 4.34
C VAL A 196 -13.39 12.41 3.54
N LYS A 197 -13.32 12.45 2.19
CA LYS A 197 -14.41 12.08 1.29
C LYS A 197 -13.83 11.45 0.03
N VAL A 198 -14.56 10.50 -0.56
CA VAL A 198 -14.19 9.84 -1.81
C VAL A 198 -15.36 9.77 -2.78
N SER A 199 -15.08 9.96 -4.07
CA SER A 199 -15.94 9.56 -5.18
C SER A 199 -15.12 8.83 -6.24
N ALA A 200 -15.74 7.87 -6.96
CA ALA A 200 -15.01 7.03 -7.89
C ALA A 200 -15.89 6.54 -9.04
N PHE A 201 -15.24 6.31 -10.18
CA PHE A 201 -15.82 5.66 -11.35
C PHE A 201 -14.89 4.55 -11.83
N ALA A 202 -15.49 3.49 -12.36
CA ALA A 202 -14.76 2.37 -12.94
C ALA A 202 -15.17 2.17 -14.41
N VAL A 203 -14.23 1.63 -15.20
CA VAL A 203 -14.45 1.33 -16.64
C VAL A 203 -14.09 -0.13 -16.89
N HIS A 204 -15.03 -0.85 -17.46
CA HIS A 204 -14.86 -2.23 -17.88
C HIS A 204 -14.16 -2.34 -19.24
N SER A 205 -13.42 -3.43 -19.45
CA SER A 205 -12.84 -3.79 -20.74
C SER A 205 -12.91 -5.30 -20.94
N GLU A 206 -13.54 -5.72 -22.03
CA GLU A 206 -13.62 -7.14 -22.43
C GLU A 206 -12.25 -7.74 -22.77
N VAL A 207 -11.25 -6.91 -23.07
CA VAL A 207 -9.88 -7.38 -23.36
C VAL A 207 -9.32 -8.17 -22.18
N LEU A 208 -9.61 -7.77 -20.94
CA LEU A 208 -9.14 -8.50 -19.77
C LEU A 208 -9.82 -9.86 -19.57
N GLU A 209 -11.04 -10.03 -20.11
CA GLU A 209 -11.76 -11.30 -20.10
C GLU A 209 -11.21 -12.30 -21.14
N GLN A 210 -10.70 -11.80 -22.26
CA GLN A 210 -10.18 -12.59 -23.38
C GLN A 210 -8.83 -13.25 -23.04
N TYR A 211 -8.07 -12.64 -22.15
CA TYR A 211 -6.84 -13.25 -21.65
C TYR A 211 -7.18 -14.19 -20.49
N GLU A 212 -6.50 -15.31 -20.37
CA GLU A 212 -6.71 -16.35 -19.33
C GLU A 212 -6.50 -15.83 -17.89
N PHE A 213 -6.22 -14.56 -17.71
CA PHE A 213 -6.06 -13.91 -16.40
C PHE A 213 -7.35 -13.87 -15.58
N ARG A 214 -8.49 -14.10 -16.23
CA ARG A 214 -9.81 -14.22 -15.60
C ARG A 214 -10.10 -13.20 -14.52
N HIS A 215 -9.69 -11.95 -14.76
CA HIS A 215 -10.10 -10.85 -13.92
C HIS A 215 -11.58 -10.59 -14.17
N ASN A 216 -12.39 -10.89 -13.16
CA ASN A 216 -13.82 -10.58 -13.20
C ASN A 216 -14.12 -9.09 -12.97
N CYS A 217 -13.07 -8.26 -12.84
CA CYS A 217 -13.13 -6.88 -12.38
C CYS A 217 -12.97 -5.91 -13.55
N ASP A 218 -13.26 -4.62 -13.28
CA ASP A 218 -13.07 -3.55 -14.24
C ASP A 218 -11.58 -3.35 -14.62
N ALA A 219 -11.34 -2.71 -15.77
CA ALA A 219 -9.98 -2.44 -16.27
C ALA A 219 -9.29 -1.31 -15.51
N PHE A 220 -10.04 -0.23 -15.27
CA PHE A 220 -9.59 0.98 -14.56
C PHE A 220 -10.58 1.42 -13.53
N ALA A 221 -10.09 2.11 -12.49
CA ALA A 221 -10.90 2.94 -11.61
C ALA A 221 -10.14 4.24 -11.34
N MET A 222 -10.88 5.36 -11.35
CA MET A 222 -10.40 6.68 -10.99
C MET A 222 -11.10 7.14 -9.72
N MET A 223 -10.33 7.61 -8.76
CA MET A 223 -10.81 8.11 -7.46
C MET A 223 -10.46 9.57 -7.29
N ASN A 224 -11.40 10.32 -6.70
CA ASN A 224 -11.19 11.70 -6.27
C ASN A 224 -11.51 11.79 -4.78
N CYS A 225 -10.60 12.39 -4.02
CA CYS A 225 -10.77 12.61 -2.59
C CYS A 225 -10.60 14.08 -2.23
N ILE A 226 -11.43 14.56 -1.31
CA ILE A 226 -11.15 15.79 -0.56
C ILE A 226 -10.41 15.39 0.70
N THR A 227 -9.37 16.13 1.06
CA THR A 227 -8.55 15.88 2.25
C THR A 227 -8.94 16.80 3.41
N ASP A 228 -8.44 16.45 4.60
CA ASP A 228 -8.55 17.27 5.83
C ASP A 228 -7.87 18.65 5.70
N GLY A 229 -6.80 18.76 4.90
CA GLY A 229 -6.15 20.02 4.56
C GLY A 229 -6.82 20.79 3.40
N GLY A 230 -7.94 20.28 2.85
CA GLY A 230 -8.71 20.90 1.77
C GLY A 230 -8.12 20.71 0.37
N ALA A 231 -7.12 19.87 0.18
CA ALA A 231 -6.62 19.54 -1.13
C ALA A 231 -7.52 18.52 -1.85
N LEU A 232 -7.47 18.55 -3.17
CA LEU A 232 -8.08 17.53 -4.03
C LEU A 232 -7.01 16.50 -4.44
N PHE A 233 -7.21 15.24 -4.06
CA PHE A 233 -6.42 14.13 -4.56
C PHE A 233 -7.16 13.43 -5.70
N ARG A 234 -6.46 13.15 -6.80
CA ARG A 234 -6.92 12.34 -7.92
C ARG A 234 -5.95 11.19 -8.15
N PHE A 235 -6.44 9.96 -8.14
CA PHE A 235 -5.55 8.81 -8.32
C PHE A 235 -6.26 7.61 -8.93
N THR A 236 -5.48 6.73 -9.56
CA THR A 236 -5.97 5.46 -10.09
C THR A 236 -5.84 4.34 -9.06
N GLY A 237 -6.68 3.31 -9.18
CA GLY A 237 -6.37 2.00 -8.62
C GLY A 237 -5.32 1.28 -9.46
N CYS A 238 -4.78 0.18 -8.96
CA CYS A 238 -3.83 -0.64 -9.69
C CYS A 238 -4.48 -1.25 -10.93
N ALA A 239 -4.24 -0.65 -12.10
CA ALA A 239 -4.76 -1.12 -13.38
C ALA A 239 -3.76 -2.10 -14.04
N ALA A 240 -4.30 -3.10 -14.75
CA ALA A 240 -3.48 -4.04 -15.53
C ALA A 240 -3.15 -3.54 -16.94
N MET A 241 -3.56 -2.33 -17.27
CA MET A 241 -3.38 -1.70 -18.57
C MET A 241 -2.73 -0.34 -18.41
N GLY A 242 -1.94 0.10 -19.41
CA GLY A 242 -1.24 1.39 -19.37
C GLY A 242 -0.06 1.36 -18.40
N SER A 243 1.13 1.17 -18.91
CA SER A 243 2.34 1.03 -18.07
C SER A 243 2.82 2.38 -17.56
N ARG A 244 2.43 2.77 -16.34
CA ARG A 244 2.95 4.00 -15.72
C ARG A 244 2.78 3.99 -14.20
N SER A 245 3.82 4.51 -13.51
CA SER A 245 3.72 5.05 -12.16
C SER A 245 4.17 6.50 -12.19
N GLY A 246 3.38 7.40 -11.59
CA GLY A 246 3.71 8.82 -11.60
C GLY A 246 2.94 9.60 -10.55
N TYR A 247 3.57 10.66 -10.05
CA TYR A 247 3.02 11.50 -8.99
C TYR A 247 3.23 12.98 -9.32
N ARG A 248 2.27 13.81 -8.94
CA ARG A 248 2.33 15.26 -9.11
C ARG A 248 1.69 15.96 -7.92
N PHE A 249 2.32 17.05 -7.48
CA PHE A 249 1.84 17.91 -6.40
C PHE A 249 1.81 19.34 -6.89
N VAL A 250 0.69 20.02 -6.70
CA VAL A 250 0.47 21.41 -7.10
C VAL A 250 0.09 22.22 -5.86
N GLY A 251 0.87 23.22 -5.58
CA GLY A 251 0.64 24.16 -4.49
C GLY A 251 0.46 25.58 -4.99
N GLU A 252 0.32 26.52 -4.06
CA GLU A 252 0.09 27.94 -4.33
C GLU A 252 1.31 28.60 -5.02
N ASN A 253 2.52 28.07 -4.82
CA ASN A 253 3.75 28.66 -5.36
C ASN A 253 4.24 27.98 -6.63
N GLY A 254 3.82 26.74 -6.91
CA GLY A 254 4.29 25.95 -8.02
C GLY A 254 3.90 24.50 -7.95
N SER A 255 4.61 23.65 -8.67
CA SER A 255 4.34 22.21 -8.70
C SER A 255 5.62 21.40 -8.80
N CYS A 256 5.57 20.16 -8.30
CA CYS A 256 6.59 19.15 -8.62
C CYS A 256 5.93 17.86 -9.10
N GLU A 257 6.60 17.15 -10.00
CA GLU A 257 6.13 15.87 -10.52
C GLU A 257 7.30 14.92 -10.79
N THR A 258 7.03 13.62 -10.79
CA THR A 258 7.98 12.61 -11.28
C THR A 258 8.16 12.74 -12.79
N GLY A 259 9.35 12.47 -13.28
CA GLY A 259 9.63 12.46 -14.73
C GLY A 259 8.72 11.45 -15.47
N ARG A 260 8.19 11.85 -16.63
CA ARG A 260 7.30 10.99 -17.42
C ARG A 260 8.03 9.82 -18.08
N THR A 261 9.27 10.02 -18.45
CA THR A 261 10.12 9.01 -19.10
C THR A 261 10.98 8.28 -18.06
N LEU A 262 11.52 9.01 -17.09
CA LEU A 262 12.36 8.49 -16.02
C LEU A 262 11.70 8.85 -14.67
N GLY A 263 11.02 7.90 -14.05
CA GLY A 263 10.35 8.09 -12.76
C GLY A 263 11.28 8.47 -11.59
N SER A 264 12.60 8.35 -11.78
CA SER A 264 13.61 8.79 -10.82
C SER A 264 13.89 10.30 -10.86
N GLN A 265 13.43 11.02 -11.89
CA GLN A 265 13.59 12.46 -12.00
C GLN A 265 12.47 13.22 -11.30
N VAL A 266 12.78 14.42 -10.84
CA VAL A 266 11.85 15.41 -10.34
C VAL A 266 11.83 16.62 -11.26
N ASN A 267 10.65 16.96 -11.77
CA ASN A 267 10.38 18.21 -12.46
C ASN A 267 9.79 19.19 -11.45
N LEU A 268 10.47 20.28 -11.18
CA LEU A 268 10.02 21.36 -10.30
C LEU A 268 9.70 22.59 -11.16
N SER A 269 8.53 23.21 -10.93
CA SER A 269 8.12 24.42 -11.63
C SER A 269 7.48 25.41 -10.65
N TYR A 270 7.91 26.65 -10.71
CA TYR A 270 7.29 27.76 -9.97
C TYR A 270 6.38 28.59 -10.88
N HIS A 271 5.40 29.24 -10.33
CA HIS A 271 4.70 30.30 -11.04
C HIS A 271 5.66 31.44 -11.35
N PRO A 272 5.63 32.03 -12.57
CA PRO A 272 6.64 33.02 -12.99
C PRO A 272 6.78 34.24 -12.06
N TRP A 273 5.70 34.60 -11.36
CA TRP A 273 5.67 35.72 -10.39
C TRP A 273 6.13 35.34 -8.96
N LEU A 274 6.45 34.06 -8.74
CA LEU A 274 6.87 33.51 -7.43
C LEU A 274 8.21 32.78 -7.49
N VAL A 275 8.98 32.98 -8.57
CA VAL A 275 10.31 32.37 -8.70
C VAL A 275 11.23 32.91 -7.60
N PRO A 276 11.84 32.06 -6.77
CA PRO A 276 12.81 32.49 -5.77
C PRO A 276 13.97 33.27 -6.41
N GLU A 277 14.56 34.20 -5.69
CA GLU A 277 15.73 34.95 -6.15
C GLU A 277 16.88 33.99 -6.55
N GLY A 278 17.42 34.17 -7.76
CA GLY A 278 18.43 33.30 -8.33
C GLY A 278 17.92 31.91 -8.79
N GLY A 279 16.62 31.66 -8.68
CA GLY A 279 15.99 30.41 -9.12
C GLY A 279 15.59 30.42 -10.60
N HIS A 280 15.16 29.25 -11.08
CA HIS A 280 14.61 29.07 -12.42
C HIS A 280 13.09 28.84 -12.35
N VAL A 281 12.37 29.24 -13.40
CA VAL A 281 10.91 28.97 -13.52
C VAL A 281 10.64 27.46 -13.48
N SER A 282 11.52 26.66 -14.11
CA SER A 282 11.45 25.20 -14.08
C SER A 282 12.83 24.58 -14.05
N SER A 283 12.92 23.44 -13.42
CA SER A 283 14.14 22.60 -13.38
C SER A 283 13.77 21.13 -13.40
N THR A 284 14.60 20.32 -14.04
CA THR A 284 14.50 18.86 -14.02
C THR A 284 15.83 18.30 -13.53
N TYR A 285 15.77 17.44 -12.54
CA TYR A 285 16.96 16.82 -11.95
C TYR A 285 16.67 15.44 -11.39
N THR A 286 17.73 14.66 -11.19
CA THR A 286 17.66 13.37 -10.49
C THR A 286 18.16 13.60 -9.07
N PRO A 287 17.28 13.45 -8.06
CA PRO A 287 17.69 13.61 -6.66
C PRO A 287 18.62 12.48 -6.23
N SER A 288 19.53 12.79 -5.32
CA SER A 288 20.35 11.79 -4.64
C SER A 288 19.62 11.22 -3.43
N TRP A 289 19.97 10.00 -3.06
CA TRP A 289 19.50 9.40 -1.83
C TRP A 289 20.04 10.15 -0.60
N PRO A 290 19.28 10.16 0.51
CA PRO A 290 19.83 10.52 1.82
C PRO A 290 20.89 9.49 2.28
N ALA A 291 21.32 9.56 3.52
CA ALA A 291 22.22 8.57 4.12
C ALA A 291 21.75 7.12 3.85
N GLN A 292 22.67 6.16 3.82
CA GLN A 292 22.46 4.73 3.49
C GLN A 292 22.03 4.44 2.04
N ALA A 293 22.31 5.35 1.14
CA ALA A 293 21.97 5.23 -0.29
C ALA A 293 22.32 3.87 -0.91
N LYS A 294 23.51 3.34 -0.61
CA LYS A 294 23.97 2.06 -1.18
C LYS A 294 23.08 0.86 -0.79
N LEU A 295 22.45 0.89 0.38
CA LEU A 295 21.52 -0.13 0.84
C LEU A 295 20.18 0.01 0.13
N ALA A 296 19.68 1.24 -0.02
CA ALA A 296 18.46 1.52 -0.74
C ALA A 296 18.56 1.21 -2.24
N GLU A 297 19.68 1.57 -2.90
CA GLU A 297 19.90 1.35 -4.33
C GLU A 297 19.80 -0.12 -4.76
N ARG A 298 20.19 -1.06 -3.89
CA ARG A 298 20.13 -2.50 -4.18
C ARG A 298 18.82 -3.18 -3.76
N ALA A 299 17.94 -2.45 -3.08
CA ALA A 299 16.63 -2.96 -2.66
C ALA A 299 15.58 -2.79 -3.76
N GLY A 300 14.55 -3.61 -3.72
CA GLY A 300 13.43 -3.55 -4.67
C GLY A 300 12.65 -2.24 -4.62
N HIS A 301 11.80 -2.03 -5.63
CA HIS A 301 10.90 -0.88 -5.76
C HIS A 301 11.62 0.47 -5.67
N GLY A 302 12.77 0.59 -6.36
CA GLY A 302 13.54 1.84 -6.36
C GLY A 302 14.01 2.25 -4.96
N GLY A 303 14.35 1.29 -4.10
CA GLY A 303 14.82 1.52 -2.73
C GLY A 303 13.72 1.55 -1.66
N GLY A 304 12.45 1.58 -2.08
CA GLY A 304 11.32 1.64 -1.16
C GLY A 304 11.25 0.49 -0.17
N ASP A 305 11.61 -0.72 -0.60
CA ASP A 305 11.63 -1.91 0.26
C ASP A 305 12.64 -1.77 1.42
N PHE A 306 13.80 -1.16 1.16
CA PHE A 306 14.78 -0.88 2.22
C PHE A 306 14.21 0.10 3.26
N TRP A 307 13.69 1.25 2.81
CA TRP A 307 13.21 2.29 3.72
C TRP A 307 11.99 1.86 4.53
N THR A 308 11.13 1.04 3.94
CA THR A 308 9.97 0.49 4.65
C THR A 308 10.42 -0.44 5.78
N VAL A 309 11.38 -1.34 5.51
CA VAL A 309 11.98 -2.21 6.53
C VAL A 309 12.72 -1.39 7.58
N TYR A 310 13.52 -0.41 7.17
CA TYR A 310 14.24 0.48 8.07
C TYR A 310 13.29 1.17 9.06
N ASN A 311 12.23 1.79 8.58
CA ASN A 311 11.25 2.46 9.43
C ASN A 311 10.57 1.50 10.42
N PHE A 312 10.24 0.28 9.98
CA PHE A 312 9.66 -0.73 10.86
C PHE A 312 10.64 -1.18 11.93
N VAL A 313 11.89 -1.45 11.57
CA VAL A 313 12.92 -1.86 12.52
C VAL A 313 13.22 -0.76 13.55
N GLU A 314 13.33 0.51 13.11
CA GLU A 314 13.49 1.63 14.02
C GLU A 314 12.27 1.77 14.96
N TYR A 315 11.06 1.57 14.45
CA TYR A 315 9.86 1.54 15.29
C TYR A 315 9.96 0.42 16.35
N LEU A 316 10.39 -0.79 15.99
CA LEU A 316 10.60 -1.89 16.95
C LEU A 316 11.63 -1.54 18.03
N ARG A 317 12.65 -0.78 17.69
CA ARG A 317 13.71 -0.30 18.61
C ARG A 317 13.26 0.79 19.57
N GLY A 318 12.02 1.25 19.47
CA GLY A 318 11.49 2.34 20.30
C GLY A 318 11.62 3.72 19.65
N GLY A 319 11.97 3.78 18.37
CA GLY A 319 11.91 5.00 17.57
C GLY A 319 10.46 5.49 17.34
N PRO A 320 10.29 6.56 16.54
CA PRO A 320 8.99 7.18 16.33
C PRO A 320 7.99 6.23 15.64
N THR A 321 6.71 6.44 15.92
CA THR A 321 5.63 5.76 15.16
C THR A 321 5.76 6.09 13.69
N PRO A 322 5.77 5.09 12.78
CA PRO A 322 5.91 5.33 11.36
C PRO A 322 4.68 6.05 10.81
N PHE A 323 4.86 6.75 9.69
CA PHE A 323 3.74 7.42 9.01
C PHE A 323 2.62 6.43 8.68
N PHE A 324 2.96 5.24 8.21
CA PHE A 324 2.00 4.20 7.83
C PHE A 324 1.66 3.28 9.01
N ASP A 325 1.13 3.86 10.08
CA ASP A 325 0.62 3.18 11.27
C ASP A 325 -0.72 2.44 11.00
N VAL A 326 -1.29 1.86 12.05
CA VAL A 326 -2.56 1.10 11.95
C VAL A 326 -3.72 1.96 11.48
N TYR A 327 -3.79 3.23 11.90
CA TYR A 327 -4.88 4.13 11.53
C TYR A 327 -4.84 4.47 10.05
N ARG A 328 -3.65 4.82 9.52
CA ARG A 328 -3.48 5.10 8.08
C ARG A 328 -3.62 3.85 7.24
N GLY A 329 -3.17 2.69 7.72
CA GLY A 329 -3.39 1.41 7.07
C GLY A 329 -4.88 1.08 6.92
N ALA A 330 -5.65 1.25 7.99
CA ALA A 330 -7.11 1.09 7.98
C ALA A 330 -7.80 2.12 7.07
N LEU A 331 -7.38 3.40 7.13
CA LEU A 331 -7.94 4.47 6.29
C LEU A 331 -7.70 4.19 4.79
N MET A 332 -6.49 3.80 4.39
CA MET A 332 -6.21 3.46 2.99
C MET A 332 -7.08 2.30 2.49
N SER A 333 -7.30 1.27 3.33
CA SER A 333 -8.24 0.20 3.01
C SER A 333 -9.67 0.71 2.90
N ALA A 334 -10.13 1.56 3.84
CA ALA A 334 -11.46 2.16 3.81
C ALA A 334 -11.68 3.05 2.59
N VAL A 335 -10.67 3.81 2.15
CA VAL A 335 -10.73 4.58 0.89
C VAL A 335 -11.00 3.65 -0.29
N GLY A 336 -10.28 2.54 -0.40
CA GLY A 336 -10.48 1.56 -1.48
C GLY A 336 -11.87 0.93 -1.46
N ILE A 337 -12.33 0.51 -0.28
CA ILE A 337 -13.64 -0.11 -0.05
C ILE A 337 -14.78 0.87 -0.39
N LEU A 338 -14.71 2.09 0.13
CA LEU A 338 -15.76 3.09 -0.06
C LEU A 338 -15.72 3.69 -1.48
N ALA A 339 -14.55 3.80 -2.10
CA ALA A 339 -14.43 4.10 -3.52
C ALA A 339 -15.13 3.06 -4.39
N TRP A 340 -15.01 1.76 -4.05
CA TRP A 340 -15.76 0.72 -4.74
C TRP A 340 -17.27 0.90 -4.62
N ARG A 341 -17.76 1.21 -3.42
CA ARG A 341 -19.18 1.52 -3.21
C ARG A 341 -19.62 2.76 -3.97
N SER A 342 -18.75 3.76 -4.09
CA SER A 342 -19.00 4.92 -4.95
C SER A 342 -19.17 4.51 -6.41
N CYS A 343 -18.31 3.63 -6.95
CA CYS A 343 -18.45 3.09 -8.30
C CYS A 343 -19.81 2.39 -8.48
N LEU A 344 -20.21 1.52 -7.55
CA LEU A 344 -21.50 0.84 -7.56
C LEU A 344 -22.69 1.81 -7.41
N GLY A 345 -22.49 2.94 -6.76
CA GLY A 345 -23.45 4.03 -6.57
C GLY A 345 -23.35 5.14 -7.62
N ASN A 346 -22.81 4.85 -8.80
CA ASN A 346 -22.68 5.80 -9.93
C ASN A 346 -21.94 7.10 -9.56
N GLY A 347 -20.80 6.98 -8.85
CA GLY A 347 -19.95 8.11 -8.50
C GLY A 347 -20.40 8.90 -7.26
N LYS A 348 -21.36 8.40 -6.49
CA LYS A 348 -21.83 9.07 -5.27
C LYS A 348 -20.65 9.34 -4.33
N THR A 349 -20.54 10.59 -3.87
CA THR A 349 -19.54 10.98 -2.86
C THR A 349 -19.88 10.34 -1.51
N ILE A 350 -18.90 9.71 -0.87
CA ILE A 350 -19.02 9.01 0.41
C ILE A 350 -18.03 9.64 1.40
N ALA A 351 -18.48 9.90 2.62
CA ALA A 351 -17.62 10.31 3.73
C ALA A 351 -16.74 9.14 4.19
N LEU A 352 -15.49 9.43 4.54
CA LEU A 352 -14.56 8.45 5.07
C LEU A 352 -14.56 8.49 6.61
N PRO A 353 -14.45 7.34 7.28
CA PRO A 353 -14.39 7.30 8.74
C PRO A 353 -13.03 7.83 9.24
N ASP A 354 -13.05 8.54 10.35
CA ASP A 354 -11.87 8.80 11.15
C ASP A 354 -11.69 7.68 12.17
N PHE A 355 -10.70 6.81 11.94
CA PHE A 355 -10.43 5.67 12.81
C PHE A 355 -9.94 6.05 14.22
N HIS A 356 -9.58 7.30 14.49
CA HIS A 356 -9.30 7.78 15.84
C HIS A 356 -10.59 8.03 16.65
N ARG A 357 -11.73 8.19 15.96
CA ARG A 357 -13.02 8.47 16.60
C ARG A 357 -13.83 7.19 16.79
N LYS A 358 -14.24 6.96 18.04
CA LYS A 358 -15.05 5.78 18.38
C LYS A 358 -16.40 5.77 17.64
N GLU A 359 -17.03 6.93 17.50
CA GLU A 359 -18.34 7.06 16.85
C GLU A 359 -18.28 6.65 15.38
N ASP A 360 -17.22 7.02 14.68
CA ASP A 360 -17.02 6.65 13.27
C ASP A 360 -16.77 5.14 13.14
N ARG A 361 -15.99 4.55 14.06
CA ARG A 361 -15.77 3.09 14.12
C ARG A 361 -17.05 2.33 14.41
N ASP A 362 -17.86 2.79 15.38
CA ASP A 362 -19.13 2.14 15.76
C ASP A 362 -20.13 2.14 14.59
N ALA A 363 -20.14 3.20 13.76
CA ALA A 363 -21.01 3.31 12.61
C ALA A 363 -20.73 2.27 11.49
N ILE A 364 -19.52 1.69 11.46
CA ILE A 364 -19.08 0.74 10.42
C ILE A 364 -18.62 -0.61 10.98
N ARG A 365 -18.78 -0.84 12.27
CA ARG A 365 -18.28 -2.01 13.00
C ARG A 365 -18.76 -3.35 12.42
N ASP A 366 -20.01 -3.40 11.98
CA ASP A 366 -20.65 -4.61 11.47
C ASP A 366 -20.63 -4.68 9.93
N ASP A 367 -19.91 -3.76 9.29
CA ASP A 367 -19.86 -3.66 7.83
C ASP A 367 -18.84 -4.65 7.24
N ALA A 368 -19.30 -5.87 7.00
CA ALA A 368 -18.54 -6.97 6.41
C ALA A 368 -18.78 -7.15 4.90
N LEU A 369 -19.35 -6.14 4.21
CA LEU A 369 -19.61 -6.23 2.77
C LEU A 369 -18.30 -6.28 1.98
N THR A 370 -18.19 -7.26 1.06
CA THR A 370 -16.98 -7.56 0.31
C THR A 370 -17.26 -8.10 -1.09
N PRO A 371 -16.44 -7.76 -2.09
CA PRO A 371 -16.49 -8.37 -3.42
C PRO A 371 -15.76 -9.72 -3.50
N PHE A 372 -15.04 -10.10 -2.44
CA PHE A 372 -14.30 -11.37 -2.41
C PHE A 372 -15.23 -12.50 -2.03
N PRO A 373 -15.29 -13.59 -2.84
CA PRO A 373 -16.11 -14.74 -2.51
C PRO A 373 -15.56 -15.48 -1.28
N ASP A 374 -16.47 -16.01 -0.48
CA ASP A 374 -16.18 -16.96 0.59
C ASP A 374 -15.79 -18.35 0.03
N GLU A 375 -15.63 -19.32 0.91
CA GLU A 375 -15.29 -20.70 0.55
C GLU A 375 -16.38 -21.40 -0.30
N ASN A 376 -17.64 -20.90 -0.24
CA ASN A 376 -18.77 -21.38 -1.03
C ASN A 376 -18.94 -20.61 -2.35
N GLY A 377 -18.08 -19.62 -2.62
CA GLY A 377 -18.12 -18.78 -3.82
C GLY A 377 -19.13 -17.63 -3.75
N HIS A 378 -19.65 -17.27 -2.56
CA HIS A 378 -20.58 -16.17 -2.36
C HIS A 378 -19.83 -14.88 -2.00
N ALA A 379 -20.09 -13.81 -2.75
CA ALA A 379 -19.65 -12.45 -2.44
C ALA A 379 -20.87 -11.57 -2.16
N THR A 380 -20.72 -10.63 -1.23
CA THR A 380 -21.82 -9.72 -0.84
C THR A 380 -21.92 -8.49 -1.74
N LEU A 381 -20.88 -8.20 -2.50
CA LEU A 381 -20.83 -7.13 -3.50
C LEU A 381 -20.31 -7.67 -4.84
N PRO A 382 -20.74 -7.10 -6.00
CA PRO A 382 -20.12 -7.41 -7.28
C PRO A 382 -18.68 -6.89 -7.32
N CYS A 383 -17.82 -7.54 -8.11
CA CYS A 383 -16.43 -7.13 -8.31
C CYS A 383 -16.22 -6.27 -9.58
N ALA A 384 -17.24 -6.07 -10.41
CA ALA A 384 -17.23 -5.20 -11.58
C ALA A 384 -18.44 -4.26 -11.57
N ALA A 385 -18.22 -2.97 -11.77
CA ALA A 385 -19.24 -1.94 -11.84
C ALA A 385 -19.44 -1.44 -13.29
N GLY A 386 -18.38 -1.42 -14.09
CA GLY A 386 -18.41 -0.87 -15.45
C GLY A 386 -19.28 -1.65 -16.44
N LYS A 387 -19.54 -2.94 -16.19
CA LYS A 387 -20.48 -3.75 -17.00
C LYS A 387 -21.92 -3.22 -16.93
N ALA A 388 -22.34 -2.70 -15.80
CA ALA A 388 -23.69 -2.17 -15.60
C ALA A 388 -23.92 -0.85 -16.36
N VAL A 389 -22.87 -0.08 -16.62
CA VAL A 389 -22.93 1.20 -17.34
C VAL A 389 -22.92 0.99 -18.85
N ASN A 390 -22.24 -0.05 -19.32
CA ASN A 390 -22.14 -0.38 -20.75
C ASN A 390 -23.33 -1.24 -21.27
N GLY A 391 -24.14 -1.77 -20.40
CA GLY A 391 -25.34 -2.56 -20.71
C GLY A 391 -26.56 -1.71 -21.06
N ARG A 392 -26.40 -0.72 -21.95
CA ARG A 392 -27.52 -0.02 -22.60
C ARG A 392 -28.09 -0.86 -23.71
#